data_3d34db3eaeb5a2e1e88b4867b2cbbd37
#
_entry.id   3d34db3eaeb5a2e1e88b4867b2cbbd37
#
_cell.length_a   1.000
_cell.length_b   1.000
_cell.length_c   1.000
_cell.angle_alpha   90.00
_cell.angle_beta   90.00
_cell.angle_gamma   90.00
#
_symmetry.space_group_name_H-M   'P 1'
#
loop_
_entity.id
_entity.type
_entity.pdbx_description
1 polymer ?
#
loop_
_entity_poly.entity_id
_entity_poly.type
_entity_poly.pdbx_seq_one_letter_code
_entity_poly.pdbx_strand_id
1 'polypeptide(L)'
;MPADDRIDVTAVHYAYDHGRDDVLRGVDLTVRPGERLALVGPSGAGKSTLGRLLAGIDAPRSGSVTVGRAPVAALDPEVLRRQIVLVTQEHHVFLGTVRDNLRLAAPGAEDTALHAALAAVGAEWAGELPDGLDTELGAGGHRLDGAQSQQLALARVVLADPHTLILDEATALLDPRTARHTERALAAVLQGRTVIAIAHRLHTAHDADRVAVMEGGRLTELGTHDELVAADGAYAALWHSWHGRGPAGQGAPGAARGCPADQGR
;
A
#
# COMPACT_ATOMS: atom_id res chain seq x y z
N MET A 1 -18.75 -17.46 4.73
CA MET A 1 -17.29 -17.62 4.81
C MET A 1 -16.72 -17.64 3.41
N PRO A 2 -15.61 -16.93 3.13
CA PRO A 2 -14.89 -17.06 1.87
C PRO A 2 -14.45 -18.50 1.63
N ALA A 3 -14.45 -18.93 0.36
CA ALA A 3 -14.03 -20.29 -0.01
C ALA A 3 -12.51 -20.42 -0.11
N ASP A 4 -11.84 -19.32 -0.43
CA ASP A 4 -10.38 -19.16 -0.54
C ASP A 4 -10.02 -17.68 -0.32
N ASP A 5 -8.73 -17.32 -0.48
CA ASP A 5 -8.22 -15.95 -0.28
C ASP A 5 -8.03 -15.18 -1.61
N ARG A 6 -8.56 -15.72 -2.71
CA ARG A 6 -8.51 -15.05 -4.01
C ARG A 6 -9.44 -13.83 -4.01
N ILE A 7 -8.94 -12.72 -4.49
CA ILE A 7 -9.72 -11.51 -4.67
C ILE A 7 -10.06 -11.34 -6.15
N ASP A 8 -11.34 -11.15 -6.43
CA ASP A 8 -11.84 -10.84 -7.76
C ASP A 8 -12.60 -9.52 -7.75
N VAL A 9 -12.21 -8.62 -8.65
CA VAL A 9 -12.83 -7.33 -8.95
C VAL A 9 -13.43 -7.43 -10.33
N THR A 10 -14.73 -7.24 -10.47
CA THR A 10 -15.43 -7.42 -11.75
C THR A 10 -16.26 -6.20 -12.09
N ALA A 11 -15.91 -5.55 -13.21
CA ALA A 11 -16.59 -4.40 -13.79
C ALA A 11 -16.94 -3.30 -12.76
N VAL A 12 -15.99 -3.00 -11.84
CA VAL A 12 -16.23 -2.09 -10.72
C VAL A 12 -16.29 -0.65 -11.17
N HIS A 13 -17.40 0.02 -10.83
CA HIS A 13 -17.59 1.46 -10.91
C HIS A 13 -17.78 2.06 -9.52
N TYR A 14 -17.19 3.22 -9.28
CA TYR A 14 -17.31 3.90 -8.01
C TYR A 14 -17.19 5.43 -8.14
N ALA A 15 -18.02 6.16 -7.39
CA ALA A 15 -17.93 7.58 -7.16
C ALA A 15 -18.19 7.89 -5.68
N TYR A 16 -17.51 8.91 -5.12
CA TYR A 16 -17.68 9.30 -3.71
C TYR A 16 -19.05 9.90 -3.42
N ASP A 17 -19.66 10.57 -4.41
CA ASP A 17 -20.99 11.18 -4.29
C ASP A 17 -21.92 10.68 -5.39
N HIS A 18 -23.21 10.46 -5.05
CA HIS A 18 -24.25 10.17 -6.01
C HIS A 18 -24.47 11.40 -6.93
N GLY A 19 -24.01 11.34 -8.17
CA GLY A 19 -24.15 12.40 -9.17
C GLY A 19 -22.84 13.01 -9.64
N ARG A 20 -21.70 12.61 -9.10
CA ARG A 20 -20.38 12.93 -9.64
C ARG A 20 -19.90 11.86 -10.62
N ASP A 21 -18.91 12.23 -11.42
CA ASP A 21 -18.22 11.33 -12.34
C ASP A 21 -17.57 10.17 -11.57
N ASP A 22 -17.58 8.99 -12.17
CA ASP A 22 -16.95 7.80 -11.61
C ASP A 22 -15.44 8.01 -11.48
N VAL A 23 -14.92 7.76 -10.29
CA VAL A 23 -13.48 7.67 -9.99
C VAL A 23 -12.92 6.34 -10.48
N LEU A 24 -13.69 5.24 -10.37
CA LEU A 24 -13.38 3.95 -10.97
C LEU A 24 -14.40 3.65 -12.07
N ARG A 25 -13.91 3.20 -13.22
CA ARG A 25 -14.68 3.14 -14.46
C ARG A 25 -14.57 1.77 -15.13
N GLY A 26 -15.20 0.74 -14.53
CA GLY A 26 -15.18 -0.62 -15.03
C GLY A 26 -13.82 -1.28 -14.82
N VAL A 27 -13.39 -1.40 -13.56
CA VAL A 27 -12.13 -2.05 -13.19
C VAL A 27 -12.36 -3.55 -13.08
N ASP A 28 -11.52 -4.33 -13.78
CA ASP A 28 -11.41 -5.78 -13.68
C ASP A 28 -10.01 -6.17 -13.20
N LEU A 29 -9.93 -6.94 -12.11
CA LEU A 29 -8.65 -7.36 -11.53
C LEU A 29 -8.84 -8.65 -10.74
N THR A 30 -7.94 -9.60 -10.92
CA THR A 30 -7.83 -10.78 -10.06
C THR A 30 -6.49 -10.77 -9.33
N VAL A 31 -6.51 -10.94 -8.00
CA VAL A 31 -5.32 -11.12 -7.17
C VAL A 31 -5.31 -12.54 -6.63
N ARG A 32 -4.20 -13.25 -6.81
CA ARG A 32 -4.03 -14.64 -6.40
C ARG A 32 -3.57 -14.72 -4.95
N PRO A 33 -3.94 -15.77 -4.20
CA PRO A 33 -3.39 -15.99 -2.88
C PRO A 33 -1.85 -16.03 -2.89
N GLY A 34 -1.21 -15.32 -1.96
CA GLY A 34 0.24 -15.22 -1.84
C GLY A 34 0.92 -14.30 -2.86
N GLU A 35 0.17 -13.68 -3.76
CA GLU A 35 0.70 -12.77 -4.78
C GLU A 35 1.10 -11.42 -4.19
N ARG A 36 2.20 -10.87 -4.68
CA ARG A 36 2.61 -9.47 -4.49
C ARG A 36 2.25 -8.67 -5.72
N LEU A 37 1.21 -7.86 -5.62
CA LEU A 37 0.74 -6.97 -6.68
C LEU A 37 1.12 -5.53 -6.39
N ALA A 38 1.81 -4.87 -7.32
CA ALA A 38 2.03 -3.42 -7.25
C ALA A 38 0.98 -2.68 -8.07
N LEU A 39 0.30 -1.72 -7.46
CA LEU A 39 -0.67 -0.83 -8.10
C LEU A 39 -0.01 0.52 -8.35
N VAL A 40 0.24 0.86 -9.61
CA VAL A 40 0.94 2.07 -10.04
C VAL A 40 0.08 2.97 -10.92
N GLY A 41 0.50 4.21 -11.13
CA GLY A 41 -0.18 5.17 -11.97
C GLY A 41 -0.11 6.59 -11.41
N PRO A 42 -0.54 7.60 -12.16
CA PRO A 42 -0.49 9.00 -11.74
C PRO A 42 -1.36 9.26 -10.49
N SER A 43 -1.12 10.40 -9.83
CA SER A 43 -1.98 10.85 -8.73
C SER A 43 -3.40 11.06 -9.26
N GLY A 44 -4.40 10.67 -8.46
CA GLY A 44 -5.80 10.74 -8.87
C GLY A 44 -6.29 9.63 -9.82
N ALA A 45 -5.45 8.64 -10.17
CA ALA A 45 -5.86 7.52 -11.02
C ALA A 45 -6.87 6.55 -10.39
N GLY A 46 -7.17 6.69 -9.09
CA GLY A 46 -8.12 5.83 -8.37
C GLY A 46 -7.50 4.70 -7.55
N LYS A 47 -6.17 4.64 -7.40
CA LYS A 47 -5.47 3.56 -6.69
C LYS A 47 -5.92 3.39 -5.23
N SER A 48 -5.87 4.45 -4.44
CA SER A 48 -6.31 4.42 -3.03
C SER A 48 -7.82 4.16 -2.91
N THR A 49 -8.61 4.64 -3.88
CA THR A 49 -10.04 4.33 -3.96
C THR A 49 -10.27 2.84 -4.19
N LEU A 50 -9.52 2.22 -5.11
CA LEU A 50 -9.58 0.76 -5.30
C LEU A 50 -9.16 0.02 -4.04
N GLY A 51 -8.09 0.47 -3.36
CA GLY A 51 -7.64 -0.09 -2.08
C GLY A 51 -8.74 -0.07 -1.01
N ARG A 52 -9.52 1.00 -0.90
CA ARG A 52 -10.66 1.11 0.03
C ARG A 52 -11.80 0.14 -0.29
N LEU A 53 -12.11 -0.04 -1.58
CA LEU A 53 -13.12 -1.02 -2.00
C LEU A 53 -12.66 -2.46 -1.74
N LEU A 54 -11.40 -2.77 -2.02
CA LEU A 54 -10.80 -4.07 -1.72
C LEU A 54 -10.84 -4.39 -0.22
N ALA A 55 -10.60 -3.37 0.62
CA ALA A 55 -10.67 -3.50 2.08
C ALA A 55 -12.11 -3.50 2.64
N GLY A 56 -13.14 -3.38 1.79
CA GLY A 56 -14.54 -3.33 2.21
C GLY A 56 -14.94 -2.09 2.99
N ILE A 57 -14.13 -1.03 2.95
CA ILE A 57 -14.45 0.27 3.58
C ILE A 57 -15.59 0.95 2.84
N ASP A 58 -15.56 0.86 1.51
CA ASP A 58 -16.61 1.38 0.64
C ASP A 58 -17.19 0.24 -0.20
N ALA A 59 -18.45 0.37 -0.62
CA ALA A 59 -19.09 -0.55 -1.55
C ALA A 59 -19.06 0.01 -2.98
N PRO A 60 -18.83 -0.81 -4.02
CA PRO A 60 -18.88 -0.35 -5.39
C PRO A 60 -20.29 0.12 -5.77
N ARG A 61 -20.38 1.12 -6.66
CA ARG A 61 -21.65 1.62 -7.22
C ARG A 61 -22.29 0.59 -8.16
N SER A 62 -21.46 -0.09 -8.93
CA SER A 62 -21.82 -1.26 -9.74
C SER A 62 -20.60 -2.17 -9.91
N GLY A 63 -20.84 -3.40 -10.38
CA GLY A 63 -19.84 -4.45 -10.37
C GLY A 63 -19.73 -5.12 -9.00
N SER A 64 -18.65 -5.84 -8.77
CA SER A 64 -18.44 -6.58 -7.51
C SER A 64 -16.97 -6.68 -7.12
N VAL A 65 -16.73 -6.67 -5.80
CA VAL A 65 -15.46 -7.04 -5.18
C VAL A 65 -15.74 -8.23 -4.27
N THR A 66 -15.04 -9.34 -4.50
CA THR A 66 -15.23 -10.58 -3.73
C THR A 66 -13.89 -11.12 -3.24
N VAL A 67 -13.90 -11.79 -2.07
CA VAL A 67 -12.81 -12.63 -1.58
C VAL A 67 -13.35 -14.04 -1.42
N GLY A 68 -12.71 -15.03 -2.07
CA GLY A 68 -13.21 -16.41 -2.07
C GLY A 68 -14.68 -16.49 -2.49
N ARG A 69 -15.10 -15.72 -3.49
CA ARG A 69 -16.46 -15.57 -4.02
C ARG A 69 -17.47 -14.88 -3.07
N ALA A 70 -17.07 -14.51 -1.85
CA ALA A 70 -17.95 -13.78 -0.93
C ALA A 70 -17.80 -12.27 -1.18
N PRO A 71 -18.89 -11.48 -1.33
CA PRO A 71 -18.80 -10.04 -1.48
C PRO A 71 -18.15 -9.40 -0.26
N VAL A 72 -17.08 -8.66 -0.46
CA VAL A 72 -16.28 -8.04 0.62
C VAL A 72 -17.13 -7.12 1.49
N ALA A 73 -17.97 -6.29 0.87
CA ALA A 73 -18.83 -5.34 1.58
C ALA A 73 -19.98 -5.99 2.40
N ALA A 74 -20.21 -7.31 2.23
CA ALA A 74 -21.23 -8.06 2.95
C ALA A 74 -20.65 -8.98 4.03
N LEU A 75 -19.33 -9.04 4.17
CA LEU A 75 -18.69 -9.85 5.21
C LEU A 75 -18.87 -9.22 6.59
N ASP A 76 -19.02 -10.09 7.59
CA ASP A 76 -18.93 -9.67 8.99
C ASP A 76 -17.58 -8.97 9.24
N PRO A 77 -17.55 -7.84 9.99
CA PRO A 77 -16.32 -7.09 10.23
C PRO A 77 -15.18 -7.90 10.88
N GLU A 78 -15.48 -8.92 11.68
CA GLU A 78 -14.44 -9.78 12.26
C GLU A 78 -13.86 -10.74 11.22
N VAL A 79 -14.70 -11.28 10.35
CA VAL A 79 -14.29 -12.13 9.23
C VAL A 79 -13.46 -11.29 8.25
N LEU A 80 -13.94 -10.10 7.90
CA LEU A 80 -13.26 -9.20 6.97
C LEU A 80 -11.85 -8.84 7.44
N ARG A 81 -11.69 -8.48 8.72
CA ARG A 81 -10.36 -8.12 9.29
C ARG A 81 -9.35 -9.26 9.25
N ARG A 82 -9.78 -10.51 9.28
CA ARG A 82 -8.92 -11.68 9.07
C ARG A 82 -8.60 -11.93 7.61
N GLN A 83 -9.42 -11.43 6.71
CA GLN A 83 -9.20 -11.58 5.27
C GLN A 83 -8.33 -10.47 4.71
N ILE A 84 -8.69 -9.21 4.97
CA ILE A 84 -8.06 -8.06 4.32
C ILE A 84 -7.89 -6.93 5.32
N VAL A 85 -6.68 -6.36 5.37
CA VAL A 85 -6.36 -5.15 6.13
C VAL A 85 -5.72 -4.10 5.24
N LEU A 86 -6.23 -2.88 5.28
CA LEU A 86 -5.63 -1.70 4.65
C LEU A 86 -4.76 -0.96 5.66
N VAL A 87 -3.48 -0.81 5.34
CA VAL A 87 -2.53 0.01 6.08
C VAL A 87 -2.34 1.31 5.30
N THR A 88 -2.79 2.41 5.88
CA THR A 88 -2.67 3.76 5.30
C THR A 88 -1.42 4.48 5.81
N GLN A 89 -1.09 5.61 5.20
CA GLN A 89 0.00 6.49 5.63
C GLN A 89 -0.25 7.10 7.02
N GLU A 90 -1.50 7.30 7.39
CA GLU A 90 -1.87 7.84 8.70
C GLU A 90 -1.91 6.73 9.75
N HIS A 91 -0.99 6.78 10.69
CA HIS A 91 -0.90 5.82 11.81
C HIS A 91 -1.66 6.37 13.01
N HIS A 92 -2.97 6.08 13.06
CA HIS A 92 -3.81 6.56 14.15
C HIS A 92 -3.45 5.90 15.49
N VAL A 93 -3.19 6.76 16.48
CA VAL A 93 -3.10 6.41 17.90
C VAL A 93 -4.42 6.82 18.55
N PHE A 94 -5.18 5.83 19.01
CA PHE A 94 -6.46 6.07 19.69
C PHE A 94 -6.24 6.43 21.15
N LEU A 95 -7.17 7.20 21.73
CA LEU A 95 -7.19 7.49 23.17
C LEU A 95 -7.38 6.18 23.95
N GLY A 96 -6.69 6.06 25.06
CA GLY A 96 -6.64 4.87 25.90
C GLY A 96 -5.24 4.30 26.00
N THR A 97 -5.10 3.12 26.59
CA THR A 97 -3.80 2.50 26.85
C THR A 97 -3.16 1.91 25.57
N VAL A 98 -1.87 1.55 25.63
CA VAL A 98 -1.21 0.73 24.60
C VAL A 98 -1.98 -0.56 24.38
N ARG A 99 -2.42 -1.21 25.46
CA ARG A 99 -3.26 -2.42 25.48
C ARG A 99 -4.54 -2.22 24.68
N ASP A 100 -5.29 -1.15 24.98
CA ASP A 100 -6.56 -0.85 24.29
C ASP A 100 -6.32 -0.67 22.80
N ASN A 101 -5.27 0.06 22.44
CA ASN A 101 -4.88 0.27 21.06
C ASN A 101 -4.56 -1.04 20.32
N LEU A 102 -3.88 -1.98 20.95
CA LEU A 102 -3.56 -3.29 20.36
C LEU A 102 -4.80 -4.18 20.25
N ARG A 103 -5.66 -4.19 21.28
CA ARG A 103 -6.89 -4.98 21.31
C ARG A 103 -7.96 -4.54 20.33
N LEU A 104 -7.83 -3.37 19.69
CA LEU A 104 -8.67 -3.00 18.55
C LEU A 104 -8.57 -4.04 17.41
N ALA A 105 -7.40 -4.63 17.23
CA ALA A 105 -7.17 -5.65 16.20
C ALA A 105 -7.54 -7.06 16.66
N ALA A 106 -7.36 -7.35 17.95
CA ALA A 106 -7.61 -8.66 18.56
C ALA A 106 -8.18 -8.50 19.98
N PRO A 107 -9.50 -8.30 20.16
CA PRO A 107 -10.10 -7.98 21.46
C PRO A 107 -9.83 -8.99 22.57
N GLY A 108 -9.67 -10.27 22.22
CA GLY A 108 -9.38 -11.36 23.16
C GLY A 108 -7.90 -11.70 23.34
N ALA A 109 -6.98 -10.88 22.81
CA ALA A 109 -5.55 -11.18 22.89
C ALA A 109 -5.04 -11.09 24.33
N GLU A 110 -4.32 -12.12 24.75
CA GLU A 110 -3.60 -12.18 26.01
C GLU A 110 -2.34 -11.32 25.97
N ASP A 111 -1.83 -10.88 27.11
CA ASP A 111 -0.65 -10.01 27.22
C ASP A 111 0.59 -10.59 26.50
N THR A 112 0.76 -11.90 26.57
CA THR A 112 1.84 -12.60 25.85
C THR A 112 1.78 -12.38 24.36
N ALA A 113 0.59 -12.39 23.73
CA ALA A 113 0.41 -12.13 22.32
C ALA A 113 0.63 -10.64 21.99
N LEU A 114 0.20 -9.72 22.87
CA LEU A 114 0.44 -8.29 22.71
C LEU A 114 1.95 -7.97 22.72
N HIS A 115 2.68 -8.52 23.69
CA HIS A 115 4.14 -8.36 23.76
C HIS A 115 4.86 -9.00 22.56
N ALA A 116 4.43 -10.18 22.12
CA ALA A 116 4.99 -10.84 20.94
C ALA A 116 4.78 -10.00 19.66
N ALA A 117 3.61 -9.39 19.50
CA ALA A 117 3.32 -8.52 18.36
C ALA A 117 4.18 -7.25 18.38
N LEU A 118 4.38 -6.61 19.53
CA LEU A 118 5.27 -5.46 19.68
C LEU A 118 6.73 -5.84 19.38
N ALA A 119 7.19 -6.98 19.90
CA ALA A 119 8.54 -7.48 19.63
C ALA A 119 8.76 -7.79 18.14
N ALA A 120 7.76 -8.38 17.45
CA ALA A 120 7.81 -8.71 16.03
C ALA A 120 8.04 -7.47 15.15
N VAL A 121 7.57 -6.31 15.59
CA VAL A 121 7.74 -5.03 14.89
C VAL A 121 8.88 -4.16 15.45
N GLY A 122 9.68 -4.71 16.37
CA GLY A 122 10.80 -3.99 17.00
C GLY A 122 10.36 -2.80 17.88
N ALA A 123 9.16 -2.86 18.47
CA ALA A 123 8.61 -1.82 19.33
C ALA A 123 9.11 -1.97 20.77
N GLU A 124 10.45 -1.96 20.97
CA GLU A 124 11.10 -2.14 22.28
C GLU A 124 10.76 -1.02 23.27
N TRP A 125 10.47 0.18 22.74
CA TRP A 125 10.04 1.35 23.51
C TRP A 125 8.81 1.08 24.40
N ALA A 126 7.94 0.14 23.99
CA ALA A 126 6.72 -0.18 24.77
C ALA A 126 7.06 -0.79 26.13
N GLY A 127 8.19 -1.49 26.25
CA GLY A 127 8.71 -2.02 27.52
C GLY A 127 9.38 -0.96 28.41
N GLU A 128 9.73 0.20 27.86
CA GLU A 128 10.36 1.31 28.56
C GLU A 128 9.33 2.33 29.10
N LEU A 129 8.04 2.15 28.74
CA LEU A 129 6.97 3.01 29.23
C LEU A 129 6.71 2.80 30.74
N PRO A 130 6.31 3.88 31.46
CA PRO A 130 6.15 3.83 32.94
C PRO A 130 5.25 2.70 33.43
N ASP A 131 4.11 2.48 32.74
CA ASP A 131 3.10 1.47 33.08
C ASP A 131 3.01 0.37 32.01
N GLY A 132 4.03 0.23 31.15
CA GLY A 132 4.08 -0.77 30.09
C GLY A 132 2.85 -0.70 29.17
N LEU A 133 2.13 -1.84 29.03
CA LEU A 133 0.91 -1.92 28.21
C LEU A 133 -0.24 -1.04 28.73
N ASP A 134 -0.24 -0.68 30.01
CA ASP A 134 -1.30 0.12 30.63
C ASP A 134 -0.99 1.63 30.60
N THR A 135 0.11 2.03 29.94
CA THR A 135 0.41 3.44 29.72
C THR A 135 -0.64 4.09 28.83
N GLU A 136 -1.25 5.17 29.32
CA GLU A 136 -2.21 5.98 28.59
C GLU A 136 -1.55 6.72 27.40
N LEU A 137 -2.19 6.68 26.23
CA LEU A 137 -1.75 7.34 25.00
C LEU A 137 -2.69 8.47 24.60
N GLY A 138 -2.16 9.47 23.89
CA GLY A 138 -2.95 10.55 23.31
C GLY A 138 -3.02 11.80 24.17
N ALA A 139 -4.16 12.52 24.12
CA ALA A 139 -4.31 13.81 24.77
C ALA A 139 -4.29 13.66 26.30
N GLY A 140 -3.21 14.16 26.93
CA GLY A 140 -2.99 14.05 28.37
C GLY A 140 -2.16 12.85 28.81
N GLY A 141 -1.90 11.89 27.91
CA GLY A 141 -1.03 10.74 28.15
C GLY A 141 0.31 10.84 27.43
N HIS A 142 0.98 9.69 27.29
CA HIS A 142 2.22 9.57 26.57
C HIS A 142 2.00 9.81 25.06
N ARG A 143 2.87 10.61 24.44
CA ARG A 143 2.81 10.88 23.00
C ARG A 143 3.83 10.01 22.27
N LEU A 144 3.35 9.19 21.35
CA LEU A 144 4.20 8.44 20.45
C LEU A 144 4.72 9.35 19.33
N ASP A 145 5.96 9.17 18.95
CA ASP A 145 6.50 9.75 17.72
C ASP A 145 5.98 9.02 16.47
N GLY A 146 6.37 9.49 15.26
CA GLY A 146 5.89 8.90 14.01
C GLY A 146 6.33 7.44 13.81
N ALA A 147 7.55 7.09 14.26
CA ALA A 147 8.08 5.73 14.15
C ALA A 147 7.37 4.77 15.13
N GLN A 148 7.18 5.20 16.36
CA GLN A 148 6.44 4.46 17.38
C GLN A 148 4.98 4.25 16.99
N SER A 149 4.33 5.29 16.44
CA SER A 149 2.94 5.20 15.95
C SER A 149 2.82 4.20 14.79
N GLN A 150 3.80 4.18 13.90
CA GLN A 150 3.87 3.21 12.81
C GLN A 150 4.09 1.78 13.34
N GLN A 151 5.01 1.59 14.28
CA GLN A 151 5.22 0.27 14.90
C GLN A 151 3.95 -0.22 15.62
N LEU A 152 3.22 0.66 16.32
CA LEU A 152 1.94 0.32 16.94
C LEU A 152 0.91 -0.11 15.89
N ALA A 153 0.83 0.59 14.75
CA ALA A 153 -0.05 0.20 13.65
C ALA A 153 0.33 -1.16 13.06
N LEU A 154 1.63 -1.42 12.85
CA LEU A 154 2.11 -2.72 12.38
C LEU A 154 1.88 -3.85 13.40
N ALA A 155 2.02 -3.59 14.70
CA ALA A 155 1.70 -4.57 15.74
C ALA A 155 0.21 -4.97 15.70
N ARG A 156 -0.69 -4.04 15.39
CA ARG A 156 -2.11 -4.35 15.14
C ARG A 156 -2.27 -5.28 13.94
N VAL A 157 -1.50 -5.09 12.87
CA VAL A 157 -1.52 -5.98 11.70
C VAL A 157 -1.04 -7.39 12.06
N VAL A 158 0.02 -7.49 12.87
CA VAL A 158 0.51 -8.79 13.40
C VAL A 158 -0.59 -9.51 14.18
N LEU A 159 -1.30 -8.79 15.07
CA LEU A 159 -2.38 -9.34 15.90
C LEU A 159 -3.62 -9.74 15.09
N ALA A 160 -3.96 -8.96 14.05
CA ALA A 160 -5.09 -9.27 13.17
C ALA A 160 -4.83 -10.48 12.28
N ASP A 161 -3.55 -10.76 11.99
CA ASP A 161 -3.05 -11.86 11.15
C ASP A 161 -3.85 -12.05 9.85
N PRO A 162 -3.99 -11.01 9.00
CA PRO A 162 -4.82 -11.08 7.81
C PRO A 162 -4.15 -11.87 6.68
N HIS A 163 -4.96 -12.51 5.82
CA HIS A 163 -4.46 -13.19 4.62
C HIS A 163 -3.93 -12.20 3.57
N THR A 164 -4.56 -11.03 3.44
CA THR A 164 -4.21 -10.01 2.47
C THR A 164 -3.91 -8.67 3.15
N LEU A 165 -2.80 -8.06 2.75
CA LEU A 165 -2.42 -6.71 3.15
C LEU A 165 -2.48 -5.76 1.96
N ILE A 166 -3.17 -4.64 2.14
CA ILE A 166 -3.16 -3.52 1.20
C ILE A 166 -2.32 -2.42 1.85
N LEU A 167 -1.25 -2.00 1.18
CA LEU A 167 -0.33 -0.97 1.67
C LEU A 167 -0.52 0.30 0.84
N ASP A 168 -1.06 1.37 1.44
CA ASP A 168 -1.17 2.67 0.79
C ASP A 168 -0.12 3.62 1.41
N GLU A 169 0.98 3.85 0.69
CA GLU A 169 2.12 4.69 1.10
C GLU A 169 2.75 4.33 2.48
N ALA A 170 2.53 3.14 3.00
CA ALA A 170 2.92 2.74 4.36
C ALA A 170 4.43 2.88 4.68
N THR A 171 5.28 3.16 3.69
CA THR A 171 6.75 3.27 3.85
C THR A 171 7.30 4.67 3.56
N ALA A 172 6.45 5.68 3.32
CA ALA A 172 6.89 6.98 2.78
C ALA A 172 7.64 7.91 3.76
N LEU A 173 7.50 7.71 5.07
CA LEU A 173 7.92 8.69 6.09
C LEU A 173 9.15 8.30 6.94
N LEU A 174 9.93 7.29 6.55
CA LEU A 174 11.03 6.83 7.41
C LEU A 174 12.32 7.59 7.17
N ASP A 175 12.87 8.18 8.24
CA ASP A 175 14.27 8.56 8.35
C ASP A 175 15.16 7.34 8.04
N PRO A 176 16.22 7.48 7.23
CA PRO A 176 17.09 6.36 6.82
C PRO A 176 17.67 5.52 7.96
N ARG A 177 17.72 6.04 9.18
CA ARG A 177 18.22 5.32 10.37
C ARG A 177 17.14 4.42 10.99
N THR A 178 15.91 4.87 11.01
CA THR A 178 14.74 4.11 11.50
C THR A 178 14.19 3.17 10.43
N ALA A 179 14.41 3.48 9.14
CA ALA A 179 13.93 2.72 7.99
C ALA A 179 14.30 1.22 8.05
N ARG A 180 15.53 0.88 8.43
CA ARG A 180 15.99 -0.52 8.42
C ARG A 180 15.27 -1.42 9.44
N HIS A 181 14.91 -0.89 10.61
CA HIS A 181 14.15 -1.65 11.61
C HIS A 181 12.71 -1.84 11.17
N THR A 182 12.08 -0.79 10.67
CA THR A 182 10.70 -0.84 10.18
C THR A 182 10.58 -1.64 8.88
N GLU A 183 11.57 -1.58 7.98
CA GLU A 183 11.62 -2.44 6.78
C GLU A 183 11.70 -3.92 7.14
N ARG A 184 12.50 -4.30 8.15
CA ARG A 184 12.56 -5.68 8.64
C ARG A 184 11.25 -6.12 9.29
N ALA A 185 10.66 -5.25 10.12
CA ALA A 185 9.37 -5.49 10.73
C ALA A 185 8.27 -5.67 9.67
N LEU A 186 8.23 -4.77 8.68
CA LEU A 186 7.30 -4.87 7.57
C LEU A 186 7.54 -6.14 6.74
N ALA A 187 8.79 -6.47 6.41
CA ALA A 187 9.12 -7.68 5.69
C ALA A 187 8.66 -8.96 6.42
N ALA A 188 8.82 -9.01 7.75
CA ALA A 188 8.32 -10.11 8.56
C ALA A 188 6.79 -10.20 8.55
N VAL A 189 6.11 -9.05 8.60
CA VAL A 189 4.64 -8.98 8.52
C VAL A 189 4.12 -9.39 7.13
N LEU A 190 4.88 -9.12 6.07
CA LEU A 190 4.48 -9.43 4.69
C LEU A 190 4.73 -10.89 4.27
N GLN A 191 5.55 -11.62 5.01
CA GLN A 191 5.98 -12.96 4.63
C GLN A 191 4.79 -13.94 4.59
N GLY A 192 4.62 -14.63 3.46
CA GLY A 192 3.58 -15.65 3.26
C GLY A 192 2.18 -15.10 3.01
N ARG A 193 1.99 -13.78 2.92
CA ARG A 193 0.68 -13.13 2.69
C ARG A 193 0.53 -12.61 1.27
N THR A 194 -0.71 -12.45 0.85
CA THR A 194 -1.05 -11.66 -0.34
C THR A 194 -0.82 -10.18 -0.03
N VAL A 195 -0.11 -9.48 -0.92
CA VAL A 195 0.24 -8.07 -0.73
C VAL A 195 -0.20 -7.26 -1.94
N ILE A 196 -0.98 -6.22 -1.71
CA ILE A 196 -1.35 -5.22 -2.73
C ILE A 196 -0.69 -3.92 -2.31
N ALA A 197 0.38 -3.50 -2.99
CA ALA A 197 1.11 -2.29 -2.67
C ALA A 197 0.73 -1.17 -3.63
N ILE A 198 0.15 -0.07 -3.11
CA ILE A 198 -0.03 1.16 -3.89
C ILE A 198 1.33 1.84 -3.93
N ALA A 199 2.02 1.68 -5.06
CA ALA A 199 3.42 2.01 -5.18
C ALA A 199 3.61 3.47 -5.59
N HIS A 200 4.35 4.20 -4.76
CA HIS A 200 4.90 5.51 -5.06
C HIS A 200 6.43 5.47 -5.21
N ARG A 201 7.03 4.28 -5.04
CA ARG A 201 8.47 4.03 -5.17
C ARG A 201 8.76 2.93 -6.18
N LEU A 202 9.81 3.11 -6.95
CA LEU A 202 10.31 2.23 -7.99
C LEU A 202 10.48 0.77 -7.58
N HIS A 203 11.20 0.55 -6.48
CA HIS A 203 11.56 -0.80 -6.04
C HIS A 203 10.32 -1.64 -5.68
N THR A 204 9.26 -1.02 -5.17
CA THR A 204 8.02 -1.73 -4.85
C THR A 204 7.36 -2.35 -6.09
N ALA A 205 7.44 -1.66 -7.23
CA ALA A 205 6.91 -2.18 -8.50
C ALA A 205 7.83 -3.22 -9.13
N HIS A 206 9.16 -3.04 -8.99
CA HIS A 206 10.14 -3.99 -9.50
C HIS A 206 10.09 -5.35 -8.79
N ASP A 207 9.91 -5.33 -7.46
CA ASP A 207 9.95 -6.53 -6.62
C ASP A 207 8.59 -7.25 -6.51
N ALA A 208 7.56 -6.76 -7.21
CA ALA A 208 6.24 -7.37 -7.26
C ALA A 208 6.17 -8.51 -8.29
N ASP A 209 5.33 -9.52 -8.02
CA ASP A 209 5.06 -10.60 -8.97
C ASP A 209 4.34 -10.07 -10.22
N ARG A 210 3.43 -9.12 -10.04
CA ARG A 210 2.78 -8.38 -11.12
C ARG A 210 2.60 -6.90 -10.76
N VAL A 211 2.54 -6.10 -11.82
CA VAL A 211 2.24 -4.68 -11.75
C VAL A 211 0.93 -4.41 -12.48
N ALA A 212 0.04 -3.67 -11.83
CA ALA A 212 -1.22 -3.21 -12.37
C ALA A 212 -1.14 -1.67 -12.55
N VAL A 213 -1.31 -1.19 -13.77
CA VAL A 213 -1.26 0.24 -14.10
C VAL A 213 -2.66 0.80 -14.14
N MET A 214 -2.91 1.86 -13.37
CA MET A 214 -4.17 2.57 -13.37
C MET A 214 -4.03 3.97 -13.97
N GLU A 215 -4.94 4.31 -14.89
CA GLU A 215 -5.06 5.63 -15.48
C GLU A 215 -6.54 6.01 -15.65
N GLY A 216 -6.91 7.22 -15.26
CA GLY A 216 -8.27 7.73 -15.43
C GLY A 216 -9.38 6.84 -14.86
N GLY A 217 -9.09 6.12 -13.76
CA GLY A 217 -10.04 5.21 -13.11
C GLY A 217 -10.18 3.83 -13.76
N ARG A 218 -9.27 3.47 -14.67
CA ARG A 218 -9.26 2.17 -15.37
C ARG A 218 -7.94 1.45 -15.14
N LEU A 219 -7.99 0.13 -15.21
CA LEU A 219 -6.79 -0.70 -15.33
C LEU A 219 -6.39 -0.72 -16.81
N THR A 220 -5.21 -0.19 -17.15
CA THR A 220 -4.73 -0.08 -18.54
C THR A 220 -3.71 -1.14 -18.89
N GLU A 221 -2.88 -1.55 -17.91
CA GLU A 221 -1.85 -2.58 -18.12
C GLU A 221 -1.78 -3.50 -16.90
N LEU A 222 -1.47 -4.78 -17.13
CA LEU A 222 -1.28 -5.80 -16.11
C LEU A 222 -0.28 -6.84 -16.59
N GLY A 223 0.86 -6.98 -15.91
CA GLY A 223 1.91 -7.92 -16.26
C GLY A 223 3.05 -7.90 -15.27
N THR A 224 4.11 -8.65 -15.52
CA THR A 224 5.36 -8.56 -14.78
C THR A 224 6.11 -7.28 -15.12
N HIS A 225 7.06 -6.89 -14.29
CA HIS A 225 7.93 -5.73 -14.55
C HIS A 225 8.56 -5.81 -15.95
N ASP A 226 9.19 -6.94 -16.27
CA ASP A 226 9.92 -7.11 -17.52
C ASP A 226 8.99 -7.07 -18.75
N GLU A 227 7.81 -7.71 -18.66
CA GLU A 227 6.80 -7.67 -19.72
C GLU A 227 6.33 -6.26 -20.02
N LEU A 228 6.02 -5.49 -18.96
CA LEU A 228 5.51 -4.13 -19.11
C LEU A 228 6.58 -3.13 -19.54
N VAL A 229 7.84 -3.30 -19.16
CA VAL A 229 8.95 -2.50 -19.66
C VAL A 229 9.19 -2.80 -21.15
N ALA A 230 9.14 -4.08 -21.55
CA ALA A 230 9.32 -4.50 -22.94
C ALA A 230 8.16 -4.04 -23.84
N ALA A 231 6.96 -3.88 -23.30
CA ALA A 231 5.79 -3.38 -24.04
C ALA A 231 5.86 -1.89 -24.36
N ASP A 232 6.81 -1.14 -23.76
CA ASP A 232 7.05 0.31 -23.94
C ASP A 232 5.78 1.17 -23.79
N GLY A 233 4.90 0.77 -22.88
CA GLY A 233 3.62 1.41 -22.59
C GLY A 233 3.68 2.45 -21.47
N ALA A 234 2.53 2.69 -20.82
CA ALA A 234 2.39 3.64 -19.71
C ALA A 234 3.30 3.29 -18.53
N TYR A 235 3.46 1.99 -18.20
CA TYR A 235 4.40 1.55 -17.18
C TYR A 235 5.85 1.88 -17.52
N ALA A 236 6.30 1.59 -18.74
CA ALA A 236 7.65 1.89 -19.17
C ALA A 236 7.94 3.39 -19.10
N ALA A 237 6.98 4.24 -19.51
CA ALA A 237 7.10 5.69 -19.41
C ALA A 237 7.25 6.15 -17.94
N LEU A 238 6.42 5.61 -17.01
CA LEU A 238 6.55 5.86 -15.58
C LEU A 238 7.91 5.41 -15.06
N TRP A 239 8.33 4.19 -15.40
CA TRP A 239 9.61 3.62 -15.00
C TRP A 239 10.80 4.48 -15.43
N HIS A 240 10.84 4.91 -16.71
CA HIS A 240 11.89 5.79 -17.24
C HIS A 240 11.90 7.17 -16.57
N SER A 241 10.72 7.75 -16.31
CA SER A 241 10.63 9.04 -15.64
C SER A 241 11.19 8.96 -14.20
N TRP A 242 10.95 7.88 -13.51
CA TRP A 242 11.46 7.63 -12.17
C TRP A 242 12.99 7.41 -12.12
N HIS A 243 13.60 6.87 -13.19
CA HIS A 243 15.05 6.68 -13.30
C HIS A 243 15.79 7.87 -13.90
N GLY A 244 15.12 8.99 -14.18
CA GLY A 244 15.74 10.18 -14.77
C GLY A 244 16.19 10.00 -16.23
N ARG A 245 15.75 8.96 -16.92
CA ARG A 245 15.86 8.78 -18.34
C ARG A 245 14.59 9.32 -19.01
N GLY A 246 14.59 10.62 -19.35
CA GLY A 246 13.58 11.16 -20.27
C GLY A 246 13.58 10.37 -21.58
N PRO A 247 12.46 10.43 -22.36
CA PRO A 247 12.37 9.75 -23.66
C PRO A 247 13.58 10.11 -24.49
N ALA A 248 14.20 9.10 -25.12
CA ALA A 248 15.41 9.26 -25.93
C ALA A 248 15.17 10.37 -26.95
N GLY A 249 15.84 11.51 -26.74
CA GLY A 249 15.75 12.66 -27.61
C GLY A 249 16.10 12.27 -29.03
N GLN A 250 15.20 12.57 -29.95
CA GLN A 250 15.45 12.56 -31.35
C GLN A 250 16.73 13.36 -31.61
N GLY A 251 17.77 12.69 -32.10
CA GLY A 251 19.02 13.29 -32.49
C GLY A 251 18.77 14.36 -33.53
N ALA A 252 19.09 15.61 -33.19
CA ALA A 252 19.21 16.66 -34.19
C ALA A 252 20.47 16.40 -35.07
N PRO A 253 20.35 16.36 -36.38
CA PRO A 253 21.52 16.24 -37.25
C PRO A 253 22.35 17.53 -37.22
N GLY A 254 23.65 17.36 -37.13
CA GLY A 254 24.65 18.40 -37.05
C GLY A 254 24.53 19.48 -38.12
N ALA A 255 24.77 20.70 -37.71
CA ALA A 255 25.18 21.78 -38.58
C ALA A 255 26.60 22.19 -38.18
N ALA A 256 27.54 21.57 -38.91
CA ALA A 256 28.89 22.12 -39.05
C ALA A 256 28.78 23.42 -39.85
N ARG A 257 29.13 24.53 -39.28
CA ARG A 257 29.56 25.72 -40.01
C ARG A 257 30.76 26.34 -39.36
N GLY A 258 31.80 26.30 -40.14
CA GLY A 258 33.08 26.83 -40.18
C GLY A 258 33.30 28.20 -39.53
N CYS A 259 34.44 28.25 -38.96
CA CYS A 259 35.16 29.46 -38.61
C CYS A 259 35.77 30.06 -39.89
N PRO A 260 35.78 31.39 -40.08
CA PRO A 260 36.91 32.00 -40.68
C PRO A 260 37.67 32.86 -39.68
N ALA A 261 38.96 32.61 -39.64
CA ALA A 261 39.94 33.57 -39.15
C ALA A 261 39.91 34.86 -39.98
N ASP A 262 39.96 36.01 -39.33
CA ASP A 262 40.54 37.17 -39.94
C ASP A 262 41.40 37.93 -38.94
N GLN A 263 42.54 38.30 -39.49
CA GLN A 263 43.66 39.07 -38.88
C GLN A 263 43.34 40.55 -38.93
N GLY A 264 43.87 41.31 -38.02
CA GLY A 264 44.20 42.66 -38.41
C GLY A 264 44.02 43.74 -37.39
N ARG A 265 45.12 44.12 -36.77
CA ARG A 265 45.60 45.37 -36.19
C ARG A 265 45.25 45.68 -34.74
#